data_9e73e6d4bf51e1edacae67071740ac87
#
_entry.id   9e73e6d4bf51e1edacae67071740ac87
#
_cell.length_a   1.000
_cell.length_b   1.000
_cell.length_c   1.000
_cell.angle_alpha   90.00
_cell.angle_beta   90.00
_cell.angle_gamma   90.00
#
_symmetry.space_group_name_H-M   'P 1'
#
loop_
_entity.id
_entity.type
_entity.pdbx_description
1 polymer ?
#
loop_
_entity_poly.entity_id
_entity_poly.type
_entity_poly.pdbx_seq_one_letter_code
_entity_poly.pdbx_strand_id
1 'polypeptide(L)'
;MSKIEIIPASWPGLDKVIAFSTTRLSGYSEFGFGQLNLAKHVGDLSSSVDKNRKKLKCDLNLPNEPLWLNQIHGTNVIIEPKHDETQEGDASISYNRKTICAVMTADCLPILLTNSNQTMVAAIHAGWRGMADGVIEKTISSINSDSEGIMAWMGPAISQSAFEVGDEVREIFINIDKKNKGCFEINKNKRWQADIYSLARIKLNSLGIKNIYGGEYCTMGEADLFFSYRRENKCGRMASIIYIK
;
A
#
# COMPACT_ATOMS: atom_id res chain seq x y z
N MET A 1 -4.95 17.22 20.83
CA MET A 1 -4.64 16.83 19.43
C MET A 1 -5.89 16.28 18.76
N SER A 2 -6.06 16.56 17.46
CA SER A 2 -7.14 15.98 16.66
C SER A 2 -7.03 14.45 16.56
N LYS A 3 -8.13 13.79 16.29
CA LYS A 3 -8.19 12.36 16.00
C LYS A 3 -7.46 12.08 14.66
N ILE A 4 -6.87 10.91 14.53
CA ILE A 4 -6.23 10.51 13.25
C ILE A 4 -7.29 10.46 12.15
N GLU A 5 -6.96 11.07 11.02
CA GLU A 5 -7.76 11.04 9.80
C GLU A 5 -7.33 9.86 8.93
N ILE A 6 -8.30 9.13 8.39
CA ILE A 6 -8.10 7.95 7.56
C ILE A 6 -8.89 8.03 6.26
N ILE A 7 -8.40 7.32 5.26
CA ILE A 7 -9.10 7.05 3.99
C ILE A 7 -9.63 5.62 4.08
N PRO A 8 -10.93 5.40 4.32
CA PRO A 8 -11.50 4.06 4.41
C PRO A 8 -11.50 3.39 3.03
N ALA A 9 -11.30 2.07 3.01
CA ALA A 9 -11.44 1.30 1.78
C ALA A 9 -12.93 1.26 1.36
N SER A 10 -13.21 1.73 0.15
CA SER A 10 -14.56 1.91 -0.39
C SER A 10 -15.03 0.69 -1.18
N TRP A 11 -15.06 -0.48 -0.56
CA TRP A 11 -15.63 -1.69 -1.16
C TRP A 11 -16.96 -2.08 -0.52
N PRO A 12 -17.91 -2.65 -1.28
CA PRO A 12 -19.26 -2.94 -0.79
C PRO A 12 -19.32 -4.22 0.07
N GLY A 13 -20.24 -4.23 1.03
CA GLY A 13 -20.70 -5.46 1.67
C GLY A 13 -19.74 -6.12 2.66
N LEU A 14 -18.74 -5.40 3.17
CA LEU A 14 -17.80 -5.94 4.14
C LEU A 14 -18.07 -5.39 5.54
N ASP A 15 -18.61 -6.25 6.42
CA ASP A 15 -18.94 -5.92 7.82
C ASP A 15 -17.90 -6.46 8.82
N LYS A 16 -17.16 -7.53 8.47
CA LYS A 16 -16.16 -8.18 9.33
C LYS A 16 -14.73 -7.69 9.09
N VAL A 17 -14.45 -7.07 7.96
CA VAL A 17 -13.12 -6.56 7.62
C VAL A 17 -13.04 -5.06 7.80
N ILE A 18 -12.00 -4.61 8.47
CA ILE A 18 -11.62 -3.19 8.56
C ILE A 18 -10.41 -2.98 7.65
N ALA A 19 -10.49 -1.98 6.75
CA ALA A 19 -9.41 -1.62 5.85
C ALA A 19 -9.39 -0.11 5.60
N PHE A 20 -8.20 0.49 5.63
CA PHE A 20 -8.01 1.92 5.42
C PHE A 20 -6.54 2.26 5.16
N SER A 21 -6.27 3.47 4.64
CA SER A 21 -4.97 4.14 4.69
C SER A 21 -5.01 5.30 5.68
N THR A 22 -3.89 5.56 6.36
CA THR A 22 -3.72 6.80 7.14
C THR A 22 -3.42 7.97 6.21
N THR A 23 -3.70 9.19 6.67
CA THR A 23 -3.11 10.40 6.13
C THR A 23 -1.79 10.72 6.84
N ARG A 24 -1.14 11.84 6.47
CA ARG A 24 0.05 12.37 7.18
C ARG A 24 -0.28 13.19 8.43
N LEU A 25 -1.57 13.40 8.70
CA LEU A 25 -2.05 14.38 9.69
C LEU A 25 -2.16 13.80 11.10
N SER A 26 -2.18 14.70 12.09
CA SER A 26 -2.50 14.40 13.50
C SER A 26 -1.47 13.55 14.25
N GLY A 27 -0.19 13.65 13.91
CA GLY A 27 0.90 12.95 14.62
C GLY A 27 1.83 13.87 15.41
N TYR A 28 2.98 13.33 15.79
CA TYR A 28 4.00 13.96 16.65
C TYR A 28 5.32 14.24 15.92
N SER A 29 5.48 13.79 14.68
CA SER A 29 6.68 14.05 13.90
C SER A 29 6.68 15.48 13.36
N GLU A 30 7.86 16.02 13.09
CA GLU A 30 8.06 17.41 12.67
C GLU A 30 8.77 17.45 11.30
N PHE A 31 8.89 18.63 10.72
CA PHE A 31 9.55 18.90 9.45
C PHE A 31 9.02 18.00 8.31
N GLY A 32 9.89 17.49 7.45
CA GLY A 32 9.52 16.59 6.34
C GLY A 32 8.81 15.29 6.76
N PHE A 33 8.87 14.92 8.05
CA PHE A 33 8.17 13.76 8.61
C PHE A 33 6.80 14.10 9.23
N GLY A 34 6.44 15.37 9.25
CA GLY A 34 5.24 15.85 9.93
C GLY A 34 3.95 15.52 9.20
N GLN A 35 3.05 14.98 9.95
CA GLN A 35 2.96 14.76 11.40
C GLN A 35 2.98 13.27 11.77
N LEU A 36 2.21 12.42 11.08
CA LEU A 36 1.95 11.01 11.40
C LEU A 36 2.88 10.08 10.61
N ASN A 37 4.20 10.25 10.77
CA ASN A 37 5.13 9.28 10.23
C ASN A 37 5.08 7.98 11.05
N LEU A 38 4.92 6.82 10.35
CA LEU A 38 4.84 5.49 10.96
C LEU A 38 6.08 4.63 10.70
N ALA A 39 7.05 5.13 9.91
CA ALA A 39 8.25 4.40 9.53
C ALA A 39 9.46 4.78 10.38
N LYS A 40 10.17 3.79 10.95
CA LYS A 40 11.39 3.99 11.75
C LYS A 40 12.66 4.15 10.92
N HIS A 41 12.65 3.73 9.65
CA HIS A 41 13.84 3.66 8.78
C HIS A 41 14.05 4.89 7.88
N VAL A 42 13.27 5.95 8.05
CA VAL A 42 13.33 7.13 7.16
C VAL A 42 14.15 8.29 7.72
N GLY A 43 14.69 8.15 8.94
CA GLY A 43 15.52 9.16 9.58
C GLY A 43 14.78 10.14 10.50
N ASP A 44 13.55 9.83 10.87
CA ASP A 44 12.79 10.53 11.91
C ASP A 44 13.23 10.11 13.32
N LEU A 45 12.87 10.89 14.34
CA LEU A 45 13.08 10.54 15.73
C LEU A 45 12.25 9.29 16.10
N SER A 46 12.93 8.22 16.54
CA SER A 46 12.27 6.97 16.92
C SER A 46 11.17 7.17 17.96
N SER A 47 11.41 8.08 18.93
CA SER A 47 10.40 8.42 19.96
C SER A 47 9.14 9.08 19.39
N SER A 48 9.24 9.87 18.31
CA SER A 48 8.10 10.45 17.61
C SER A 48 7.30 9.38 16.87
N VAL A 49 8.00 8.46 16.18
CA VAL A 49 7.38 7.33 15.50
C VAL A 49 6.66 6.39 16.48
N ASP A 50 7.27 6.12 17.64
CA ASP A 50 6.64 5.28 18.67
C ASP A 50 5.37 5.94 19.24
N LYS A 51 5.39 7.26 19.46
CA LYS A 51 4.19 8.02 19.84
C LYS A 51 3.11 7.97 18.75
N ASN A 52 3.49 8.10 17.47
CA ASN A 52 2.57 8.01 16.34
C ASN A 52 1.92 6.61 16.26
N ARG A 53 2.69 5.54 16.37
CA ARG A 53 2.16 4.17 16.38
C ARG A 53 1.22 3.91 17.55
N LYS A 54 1.60 4.38 18.75
CA LYS A 54 0.72 4.30 19.93
C LYS A 54 -0.57 5.09 19.72
N LYS A 55 -0.49 6.30 19.18
CA LYS A 55 -1.66 7.13 18.86
C LYS A 55 -2.56 6.44 17.84
N LEU A 56 -1.99 5.88 16.76
CA LEU A 56 -2.71 5.12 15.75
C LEU A 56 -3.54 4.00 16.39
N LYS A 57 -2.91 3.20 17.26
CA LYS A 57 -3.59 2.11 17.97
C LYS A 57 -4.72 2.61 18.87
N CYS A 58 -4.48 3.66 19.64
CA CYS A 58 -5.46 4.20 20.59
C CYS A 58 -6.64 4.88 19.89
N ASP A 59 -6.37 5.80 18.95
CA ASP A 59 -7.41 6.60 18.29
C ASP A 59 -8.36 5.77 17.44
N LEU A 60 -7.84 4.68 16.83
CA LEU A 60 -8.61 3.80 15.97
C LEU A 60 -9.07 2.51 16.67
N ASN A 61 -8.81 2.38 17.99
CA ASN A 61 -9.13 1.19 18.78
C ASN A 61 -8.67 -0.11 18.11
N LEU A 62 -7.44 -0.12 17.58
CA LEU A 62 -6.91 -1.32 16.93
C LEU A 62 -6.78 -2.47 17.92
N PRO A 63 -7.21 -3.70 17.55
CA PRO A 63 -7.19 -4.83 18.48
C PRO A 63 -5.78 -5.25 18.90
N ASN A 64 -4.81 -5.06 18.01
CA ASN A 64 -3.39 -5.35 18.24
C ASN A 64 -2.50 -4.26 17.64
N GLU A 65 -1.20 -4.37 17.80
CA GLU A 65 -0.23 -3.58 17.05
C GLU A 65 -0.21 -4.07 15.59
N PRO A 66 -0.16 -3.17 14.58
CA PRO A 66 0.06 -3.58 13.20
C PRO A 66 1.40 -4.27 13.02
N LEU A 67 1.44 -5.23 12.10
CA LEU A 67 2.66 -5.97 11.77
C LEU A 67 3.48 -5.17 10.77
N TRP A 68 4.51 -4.52 11.28
CA TRP A 68 5.40 -3.66 10.52
C TRP A 68 6.49 -4.49 9.83
N LEU A 69 6.41 -4.65 8.51
CA LEU A 69 7.41 -5.34 7.72
C LEU A 69 8.64 -4.47 7.44
N ASN A 70 9.80 -5.10 7.29
CA ASN A 70 10.94 -4.50 6.62
C ASN A 70 10.75 -4.64 5.11
N GLN A 71 10.19 -3.60 4.47
CA GLN A 71 9.88 -3.57 3.05
C GLN A 71 11.12 -3.24 2.22
N ILE A 72 11.46 -4.09 1.27
CA ILE A 72 12.67 -4.00 0.44
C ILE A 72 12.39 -3.82 -1.05
N HIS A 73 11.13 -3.57 -1.42
CA HIS A 73 10.65 -3.51 -2.81
C HIS A 73 10.81 -4.85 -3.56
N GLY A 74 10.80 -5.94 -2.83
CA GLY A 74 10.90 -7.31 -3.33
C GLY A 74 9.53 -7.97 -3.53
N THR A 75 9.54 -9.31 -3.50
CA THR A 75 8.34 -10.13 -3.70
C THR A 75 8.06 -11.09 -2.54
N ASN A 76 8.76 -10.93 -1.42
CA ASN A 76 8.58 -11.84 -0.30
C ASN A 76 7.23 -11.61 0.39
N VAL A 77 6.47 -12.69 0.58
CA VAL A 77 5.13 -12.71 1.18
C VAL A 77 5.19 -13.42 2.51
N ILE A 78 4.79 -12.74 3.58
CA ILE A 78 4.74 -13.30 4.92
C ILE A 78 3.34 -13.83 5.20
N ILE A 79 3.22 -15.14 5.41
CA ILE A 79 1.95 -15.79 5.76
C ILE A 79 1.89 -15.92 7.27
N GLU A 80 0.78 -15.49 7.88
CA GLU A 80 0.56 -15.45 9.32
C GLU A 80 1.74 -14.78 10.07
N PRO A 81 1.96 -13.48 9.79
CA PRO A 81 3.08 -12.75 10.36
C PRO A 81 3.03 -12.73 11.89
N LYS A 82 4.21 -12.76 12.53
CA LYS A 82 4.36 -12.79 13.98
C LYS A 82 4.81 -11.43 14.52
N HIS A 83 4.41 -11.10 15.75
CA HIS A 83 4.76 -9.83 16.40
C HIS A 83 6.20 -9.78 16.94
N ASP A 84 6.83 -10.93 17.15
CA ASP A 84 8.08 -11.04 17.90
C ASP A 84 9.32 -10.71 17.06
N GLU A 85 9.18 -10.66 15.73
CA GLU A 85 10.27 -10.43 14.80
C GLU A 85 9.89 -9.45 13.70
N THR A 86 10.79 -8.52 13.36
CA THR A 86 10.64 -7.72 12.14
C THR A 86 10.95 -8.60 10.94
N GLN A 87 9.94 -8.98 10.20
CA GLN A 87 10.05 -9.85 9.04
C GLN A 87 10.30 -9.04 7.78
N GLU A 88 11.24 -9.51 6.94
CA GLU A 88 11.51 -8.89 5.65
C GLU A 88 10.51 -9.37 4.61
N GLY A 89 9.76 -8.44 4.05
CA GLY A 89 8.75 -8.74 3.06
C GLY A 89 7.98 -7.51 2.58
N ASP A 90 7.37 -7.63 1.42
CA ASP A 90 6.59 -6.58 0.78
C ASP A 90 5.09 -6.91 0.72
N ALA A 91 4.71 -8.06 1.27
CA ALA A 91 3.30 -8.43 1.46
C ALA A 91 3.12 -9.29 2.71
N SER A 92 1.93 -9.25 3.27
CA SER A 92 1.51 -10.16 4.34
C SER A 92 0.09 -10.65 4.14
N ILE A 93 -0.18 -11.91 4.53
CA ILE A 93 -1.48 -12.56 4.47
C ILE A 93 -1.80 -13.09 5.87
N SER A 94 -3.05 -12.95 6.30
CA SER A 94 -3.55 -13.57 7.52
C SER A 94 -4.98 -14.08 7.39
N TYR A 95 -5.25 -15.21 8.02
CA TYR A 95 -6.57 -15.80 8.22
C TYR A 95 -7.03 -15.66 9.68
N ASN A 96 -6.16 -15.14 10.53
CA ASN A 96 -6.43 -14.97 11.96
C ASN A 96 -7.15 -13.66 12.24
N ARG A 97 -8.18 -13.71 13.07
CA ARG A 97 -8.84 -12.53 13.60
C ARG A 97 -7.86 -11.69 14.41
N LYS A 98 -8.00 -10.38 14.29
CA LYS A 98 -7.18 -9.38 15.02
C LYS A 98 -5.71 -9.33 14.63
N THR A 99 -5.22 -10.19 13.72
CA THR A 99 -3.93 -9.98 13.08
C THR A 99 -4.04 -8.82 12.09
N ILE A 100 -3.22 -7.79 12.26
CA ILE A 100 -3.29 -6.57 11.47
C ILE A 100 -2.18 -6.59 10.42
N CYS A 101 -2.52 -6.86 9.17
CA CYS A 101 -1.61 -6.70 8.04
C CYS A 101 -1.47 -5.22 7.71
N ALA A 102 -0.23 -4.77 7.52
CA ALA A 102 0.08 -3.36 7.23
C ALA A 102 1.24 -3.22 6.25
N VAL A 103 1.13 -2.26 5.36
CA VAL A 103 2.25 -1.79 4.51
C VAL A 103 2.40 -0.28 4.61
N MET A 104 3.64 0.19 4.53
CA MET A 104 3.98 1.61 4.63
C MET A 104 4.35 2.14 3.25
N THR A 105 3.80 3.30 2.87
CA THR A 105 4.02 3.89 1.55
C THR A 105 4.19 5.42 1.61
N ALA A 106 4.90 5.94 0.62
CA ALA A 106 4.89 7.32 0.16
C ALA A 106 5.20 7.25 -1.33
N ASP A 107 4.16 7.25 -2.15
CA ASP A 107 4.07 7.08 -3.60
C ASP A 107 3.86 5.64 -4.10
N CYS A 108 4.52 4.63 -3.54
CA CYS A 108 4.26 3.23 -3.92
C CYS A 108 2.79 2.86 -3.67
N LEU A 109 2.24 1.97 -4.50
CA LEU A 109 0.86 1.55 -4.41
C LEU A 109 0.65 0.53 -3.28
N PRO A 110 -0.18 0.82 -2.26
CA PRO A 110 -0.65 -0.19 -1.33
C PRO A 110 -1.89 -0.88 -1.92
N ILE A 111 -1.93 -2.21 -1.88
CA ILE A 111 -3.10 -3.00 -2.26
C ILE A 111 -3.55 -3.81 -1.05
N LEU A 112 -4.81 -3.66 -0.66
CA LEU A 112 -5.43 -4.44 0.39
C LEU A 112 -6.38 -5.47 -0.24
N LEU A 113 -6.31 -6.72 0.23
CA LEU A 113 -7.11 -7.81 -0.30
C LEU A 113 -7.94 -8.46 0.80
N THR A 114 -9.14 -8.89 0.45
CA THR A 114 -9.95 -9.82 1.24
C THR A 114 -10.76 -10.72 0.31
N ASN A 115 -11.31 -11.81 0.83
CA ASN A 115 -12.23 -12.66 0.09
C ASN A 115 -13.70 -12.33 0.43
N SER A 116 -14.64 -12.77 -0.41
CA SER A 116 -16.08 -12.56 -0.23
C SER A 116 -16.60 -13.08 1.12
N ASN A 117 -15.99 -14.13 1.66
CA ASN A 117 -16.34 -14.73 2.96
C ASN A 117 -15.73 -13.96 4.14
N GLN A 118 -14.85 -12.98 3.88
CA GLN A 118 -14.20 -12.18 4.92
C GLN A 118 -13.40 -13.03 5.93
N THR A 119 -12.75 -14.08 5.45
CA THR A 119 -11.96 -15.03 6.26
C THR A 119 -10.46 -14.90 6.02
N MET A 120 -10.06 -14.02 5.12
CA MET A 120 -8.66 -13.76 4.75
C MET A 120 -8.46 -12.27 4.53
N VAL A 121 -7.31 -11.75 4.94
CA VAL A 121 -6.86 -10.40 4.63
C VAL A 121 -5.41 -10.42 4.17
N ALA A 122 -5.05 -9.50 3.26
CA ALA A 122 -3.67 -9.30 2.86
C ALA A 122 -3.39 -7.81 2.61
N ALA A 123 -2.14 -7.42 2.82
CA ALA A 123 -1.62 -6.10 2.48
C ALA A 123 -0.36 -6.27 1.61
N ILE A 124 -0.30 -5.54 0.50
CA ILE A 124 0.78 -5.60 -0.49
C ILE A 124 1.39 -4.20 -0.68
N HIS A 125 2.70 -4.11 -0.56
CA HIS A 125 3.48 -2.97 -0.99
C HIS A 125 3.87 -3.16 -2.47
N ALA A 126 3.06 -2.61 -3.37
CA ALA A 126 3.27 -2.72 -4.81
C ALA A 126 3.99 -1.48 -5.37
N GLY A 127 5.23 -1.25 -4.95
CA GLY A 127 6.14 -0.35 -5.65
C GLY A 127 6.44 -0.89 -7.05
N TRP A 128 6.83 -0.05 -8.02
CA TRP A 128 6.99 -0.48 -9.40
C TRP A 128 7.96 -1.65 -9.58
N ARG A 129 9.05 -1.72 -8.78
CA ARG A 129 10.01 -2.85 -8.82
C ARG A 129 9.35 -4.15 -8.37
N GLY A 130 8.80 -4.19 -7.15
CA GLY A 130 8.10 -5.36 -6.63
C GLY A 130 6.93 -5.78 -7.53
N MET A 131 6.21 -4.80 -8.12
CA MET A 131 5.15 -5.08 -9.08
C MET A 131 5.69 -5.71 -10.37
N ALA A 132 6.80 -5.21 -10.91
CA ALA A 132 7.44 -5.80 -12.08
C ALA A 132 7.95 -7.23 -11.79
N ASP A 133 8.53 -7.43 -10.61
CA ASP A 133 9.08 -8.72 -10.16
C ASP A 133 8.01 -9.72 -9.71
N GLY A 134 6.72 -9.30 -9.63
CA GLY A 134 5.60 -10.21 -9.41
C GLY A 134 5.11 -10.31 -7.95
N VAL A 135 5.23 -9.27 -7.13
CA VAL A 135 4.72 -9.28 -5.74
C VAL A 135 3.21 -9.53 -5.67
N ILE A 136 2.43 -9.01 -6.62
CA ILE A 136 0.98 -9.23 -6.70
C ILE A 136 0.70 -10.69 -7.01
N GLU A 137 1.32 -11.23 -8.06
CA GLU A 137 1.18 -12.61 -8.51
C GLU A 137 1.55 -13.60 -7.38
N LYS A 138 2.68 -13.34 -6.71
CA LYS A 138 3.14 -14.19 -5.62
C LYS A 138 2.22 -14.13 -4.41
N THR A 139 1.67 -12.96 -4.08
CA THR A 139 0.69 -12.84 -3.00
C THR A 139 -0.57 -13.62 -3.33
N ILE A 140 -1.15 -13.44 -4.53
CA ILE A 140 -2.37 -14.13 -4.93
C ILE A 140 -2.17 -15.66 -4.96
N SER A 141 -1.05 -16.14 -5.50
CA SER A 141 -0.75 -17.59 -5.52
C SER A 141 -0.54 -18.20 -4.13
N SER A 142 -0.22 -17.36 -3.13
CA SER A 142 -0.07 -17.77 -1.73
C SER A 142 -1.40 -17.79 -0.95
N ILE A 143 -2.49 -17.30 -1.54
CA ILE A 143 -3.81 -17.29 -0.91
C ILE A 143 -4.52 -18.62 -1.16
N ASN A 144 -4.96 -19.27 -0.09
CA ASN A 144 -5.72 -20.53 -0.14
C ASN A 144 -7.22 -20.25 -0.38
N SER A 145 -7.56 -19.64 -1.53
CA SER A 145 -8.95 -19.41 -1.96
C SER A 145 -9.03 -19.16 -3.46
N ASP A 146 -10.22 -19.33 -4.04
CA ASP A 146 -10.44 -18.98 -5.43
C ASP A 146 -10.30 -17.49 -5.66
N SER A 147 -9.59 -17.11 -6.70
CA SER A 147 -9.31 -15.70 -7.05
C SER A 147 -10.59 -14.92 -7.40
N GLU A 148 -11.63 -15.58 -7.92
CA GLU A 148 -12.91 -14.93 -8.24
C GLU A 148 -13.62 -14.35 -7.02
N GLY A 149 -13.40 -14.92 -5.84
CA GLY A 149 -13.93 -14.42 -4.57
C GLY A 149 -13.11 -13.30 -3.94
N ILE A 150 -11.95 -12.95 -4.52
CA ILE A 150 -11.07 -11.91 -3.95
C ILE A 150 -11.53 -10.52 -4.40
N MET A 151 -11.53 -9.61 -3.43
CA MET A 151 -11.71 -8.17 -3.63
C MET A 151 -10.39 -7.45 -3.34
N ALA A 152 -10.06 -6.48 -4.17
CA ALA A 152 -8.87 -5.64 -4.01
C ALA A 152 -9.27 -4.18 -3.83
N TRP A 153 -8.62 -3.48 -2.90
CA TRP A 153 -8.68 -2.04 -2.79
C TRP A 153 -7.28 -1.45 -2.97
N MET A 154 -7.18 -0.49 -3.88
CA MET A 154 -5.96 0.24 -4.16
C MET A 154 -5.98 1.55 -3.38
N GLY A 155 -5.10 1.67 -2.40
CA GLY A 155 -4.97 2.86 -1.57
C GLY A 155 -4.22 4.01 -2.25
N PRO A 156 -3.96 5.12 -1.52
CA PRO A 156 -3.29 6.29 -2.07
C PRO A 156 -1.88 5.99 -2.59
N ALA A 157 -1.62 6.36 -3.84
CA ALA A 157 -0.34 6.22 -4.51
C ALA A 157 -0.06 7.43 -5.42
N ILE A 158 1.10 7.48 -6.05
CA ILE A 158 1.42 8.50 -7.04
C ILE A 158 0.59 8.29 -8.31
N SER A 159 -0.08 9.34 -8.80
CA SER A 159 -0.87 9.27 -10.04
C SER A 159 -0.01 9.35 -11.29
N GLN A 160 -0.56 8.99 -12.44
CA GLN A 160 0.11 9.02 -13.73
C GLN A 160 0.74 10.40 -14.02
N SER A 161 0.01 11.48 -13.78
CA SER A 161 0.48 12.85 -14.07
C SER A 161 1.73 13.26 -13.27
N ALA A 162 2.03 12.56 -12.17
CA ALA A 162 3.17 12.83 -11.29
C ALA A 162 4.27 11.76 -11.36
N PHE A 163 3.98 10.58 -11.94
CA PHE A 163 4.90 9.45 -11.94
C PHE A 163 5.74 9.37 -13.22
N GLU A 164 6.69 10.30 -13.34
CA GLU A 164 7.68 10.27 -14.43
C GLU A 164 8.68 9.13 -14.22
N VAL A 165 8.94 8.37 -15.29
CA VAL A 165 9.84 7.22 -15.33
C VAL A 165 10.69 7.25 -16.61
N GLY A 166 11.79 6.49 -16.66
CA GLY A 166 12.61 6.30 -17.84
C GLY A 166 12.08 5.20 -18.78
N ASP A 167 12.74 5.06 -19.92
CA ASP A 167 12.45 4.02 -20.93
C ASP A 167 12.58 2.62 -20.32
N GLU A 168 13.55 2.42 -19.44
CA GLU A 168 13.84 1.14 -18.80
C GLU A 168 12.63 0.60 -17.99
N VAL A 169 11.91 1.46 -17.29
CA VAL A 169 10.72 1.05 -16.53
C VAL A 169 9.59 0.64 -17.48
N ARG A 170 9.36 1.44 -18.51
CA ARG A 170 8.35 1.16 -19.53
C ARG A 170 8.61 -0.16 -20.26
N GLU A 171 9.84 -0.39 -20.69
CA GLU A 171 10.23 -1.60 -21.42
C GLU A 171 10.05 -2.86 -20.56
N ILE A 172 10.42 -2.82 -19.27
CA ILE A 172 10.19 -3.92 -18.35
C ILE A 172 8.71 -4.32 -18.35
N PHE A 173 7.80 -3.36 -18.15
CA PHE A 173 6.37 -3.66 -18.09
C PHE A 173 5.79 -4.13 -19.42
N ILE A 174 6.22 -3.56 -20.56
CA ILE A 174 5.74 -3.98 -21.89
C ILE A 174 6.23 -5.41 -22.22
N ASN A 175 7.44 -5.77 -21.80
CA ASN A 175 7.97 -7.13 -21.99
C ASN A 175 7.21 -8.17 -21.14
N ILE A 176 6.69 -7.78 -19.96
CA ILE A 176 5.84 -8.64 -19.14
C ILE A 176 4.48 -8.87 -19.82
N ASP A 177 3.79 -7.81 -20.23
CA ASP A 177 2.53 -7.88 -20.97
C ASP A 177 2.39 -6.67 -21.90
N LYS A 178 2.15 -6.91 -23.18
CA LYS A 178 1.96 -5.84 -24.20
C LYS A 178 0.79 -4.90 -23.87
N LYS A 179 -0.20 -5.34 -23.10
CA LYS A 179 -1.32 -4.51 -22.61
C LYS A 179 -0.84 -3.33 -21.77
N ASN A 180 0.29 -3.47 -21.09
CA ASN A 180 0.88 -2.42 -20.27
C ASN A 180 1.31 -1.18 -21.07
N LYS A 181 1.43 -1.28 -22.41
CA LYS A 181 1.79 -0.14 -23.28
C LYS A 181 0.86 1.06 -23.07
N GLY A 182 -0.43 0.82 -22.83
CA GLY A 182 -1.43 1.86 -22.61
C GLY A 182 -1.34 2.56 -21.25
N CYS A 183 -0.51 2.04 -20.33
CA CYS A 183 -0.28 2.64 -19.01
C CYS A 183 0.83 3.69 -19.00
N PHE A 184 1.40 4.03 -20.16
CA PHE A 184 2.50 4.97 -20.27
C PHE A 184 2.18 6.04 -21.30
N GLU A 185 2.22 7.30 -20.87
CA GLU A 185 2.04 8.47 -21.73
C GLU A 185 3.34 9.27 -21.81
N ILE A 186 3.64 9.82 -22.98
CA ILE A 186 4.80 10.69 -23.16
C ILE A 186 4.43 12.11 -22.71
N ASN A 187 5.26 12.71 -21.85
CA ASN A 187 5.07 14.09 -21.42
C ASN A 187 5.80 15.09 -22.34
N LYS A 188 5.60 16.39 -22.07
CA LYS A 188 6.23 17.48 -22.83
C LYS A 188 7.77 17.45 -22.85
N ASN A 189 8.38 16.78 -21.86
CA ASN A 189 9.84 16.63 -21.75
C ASN A 189 10.35 15.35 -22.42
N LYS A 190 9.51 14.66 -23.20
CA LYS A 190 9.80 13.36 -23.85
C LYS A 190 10.17 12.26 -22.83
N ARG A 191 9.59 12.32 -21.63
CA ARG A 191 9.69 11.29 -20.60
C ARG A 191 8.35 10.56 -20.47
N TRP A 192 8.37 9.34 -19.95
CA TRP A 192 7.16 8.57 -19.73
C TRP A 192 6.51 8.91 -18.40
N GLN A 193 5.20 9.01 -18.42
CA GLN A 193 4.36 9.05 -17.20
C GLN A 193 3.64 7.71 -17.07
N ALA A 194 3.95 6.98 -16.01
CA ALA A 194 3.42 5.65 -15.76
C ALA A 194 2.16 5.71 -14.90
N ASP A 195 1.14 4.98 -15.29
CA ASP A 195 -0.07 4.77 -14.49
C ASP A 195 0.08 3.50 -13.64
N ILE A 196 0.52 3.67 -12.38
CA ILE A 196 0.72 2.56 -11.46
C ILE A 196 -0.58 1.84 -11.11
N TYR A 197 -1.72 2.58 -11.09
CA TYR A 197 -3.02 2.00 -10.85
C TYR A 197 -3.47 1.10 -12.00
N SER A 198 -3.34 1.56 -13.24
CA SER A 198 -3.68 0.76 -14.43
C SER A 198 -2.78 -0.47 -14.59
N LEU A 199 -1.48 -0.34 -14.30
CA LEU A 199 -0.56 -1.48 -14.26
C LEU A 199 -1.01 -2.54 -13.26
N ALA A 200 -1.39 -2.13 -12.04
CA ALA A 200 -1.91 -3.05 -11.03
C ALA A 200 -3.25 -3.66 -11.44
N ARG A 201 -4.17 -2.88 -12.04
CA ARG A 201 -5.46 -3.39 -12.54
C ARG A 201 -5.28 -4.46 -13.61
N ILE A 202 -4.35 -4.26 -14.55
CA ILE A 202 -4.05 -5.26 -15.59
C ILE A 202 -3.58 -6.56 -14.94
N LYS A 203 -2.64 -6.49 -13.98
CA LYS A 203 -2.14 -7.67 -13.27
C LYS A 203 -3.24 -8.37 -12.47
N LEU A 204 -4.00 -7.66 -11.65
CA LEU A 204 -5.10 -8.23 -10.87
C LEU A 204 -6.14 -8.90 -11.77
N ASN A 205 -6.54 -8.23 -12.87
CA ASN A 205 -7.48 -8.80 -13.84
C ASN A 205 -6.95 -10.08 -14.52
N SER A 206 -5.66 -10.14 -14.85
CA SER A 206 -5.04 -11.32 -15.45
C SER A 206 -5.01 -12.52 -14.49
N LEU A 207 -5.03 -12.26 -13.18
CA LEU A 207 -5.12 -13.25 -12.11
C LEU A 207 -6.57 -13.63 -11.73
N GLY A 208 -7.56 -13.14 -12.48
CA GLY A 208 -8.98 -13.46 -12.25
C GLY A 208 -9.70 -12.54 -11.28
N ILE A 209 -9.00 -11.56 -10.66
CA ILE A 209 -9.62 -10.63 -9.71
C ILE A 209 -10.34 -9.53 -10.49
N LYS A 210 -11.67 -9.48 -10.37
CA LYS A 210 -12.54 -8.53 -11.08
C LYS A 210 -13.04 -7.39 -10.18
N ASN A 211 -13.14 -7.66 -8.87
CA ASN A 211 -13.65 -6.72 -7.89
C ASN A 211 -12.51 -5.82 -7.39
N ILE A 212 -12.21 -4.75 -8.13
CA ILE A 212 -11.09 -3.84 -7.86
C ILE A 212 -11.62 -2.44 -7.62
N TYR A 213 -11.37 -1.89 -6.43
CA TYR A 213 -11.84 -0.60 -5.92
C TYR A 213 -10.67 0.34 -5.63
N GLY A 214 -10.94 1.62 -5.43
CA GLY A 214 -9.95 2.63 -5.10
C GLY A 214 -9.10 3.06 -6.30
N GLY A 215 -8.02 3.79 -6.02
CA GLY A 215 -7.12 4.31 -7.04
C GLY A 215 -7.44 5.73 -7.50
N GLU A 216 -8.10 6.53 -6.64
CA GLU A 216 -8.51 7.89 -6.97
C GLU A 216 -7.56 8.99 -6.49
N TYR A 217 -6.60 8.66 -5.61
CA TYR A 217 -5.71 9.63 -4.95
C TYR A 217 -4.38 9.83 -5.67
N CYS A 218 -3.77 11.01 -5.43
CA CYS A 218 -2.40 11.28 -5.84
C CYS A 218 -1.56 11.78 -4.67
N THR A 219 -0.67 10.95 -4.16
CA THR A 219 0.19 11.30 -3.01
C THR A 219 1.10 12.49 -3.26
N MET A 220 1.56 12.68 -4.50
CA MET A 220 2.39 13.82 -4.90
C MET A 220 1.57 15.11 -5.01
N GLY A 221 0.35 15.05 -5.55
CA GLY A 221 -0.51 16.20 -5.78
C GLY A 221 -1.24 16.67 -4.52
N GLU A 222 -1.67 15.73 -3.67
CA GLU A 222 -2.46 16.02 -2.46
C GLU A 222 -1.54 16.12 -1.23
N ALA A 223 -0.67 17.15 -1.25
CA ALA A 223 0.39 17.37 -0.27
C ALA A 223 -0.11 17.54 1.18
N ASP A 224 -1.31 18.08 1.34
CA ASP A 224 -1.93 18.28 2.66
C ASP A 224 -2.33 16.96 3.33
N LEU A 225 -2.61 15.92 2.53
CA LEU A 225 -3.07 14.63 3.02
C LEU A 225 -1.98 13.56 3.07
N PHE A 226 -0.99 13.60 2.17
CA PHE A 226 -0.08 12.47 1.98
C PHE A 226 1.40 12.87 2.00
N PHE A 227 2.22 11.98 2.52
CA PHE A 227 3.65 11.99 2.25
C PHE A 227 3.92 11.56 0.80
N SER A 228 4.94 12.16 0.18
CA SER A 228 5.41 11.76 -1.14
C SER A 228 6.93 11.81 -1.20
N TYR A 229 7.55 10.69 -1.50
CA TYR A 229 8.99 10.58 -1.71
C TYR A 229 9.44 11.33 -2.98
N ARG A 230 8.58 11.38 -3.98
CA ARG A 230 8.82 12.14 -5.22
C ARG A 230 8.86 13.64 -4.96
N ARG A 231 8.04 14.14 -4.05
CA ARG A 231 8.02 15.55 -3.64
C ARG A 231 9.15 15.90 -2.68
N GLU A 232 9.41 15.02 -1.71
CA GLU A 232 10.38 15.25 -0.63
C GLU A 232 11.15 13.95 -0.34
N ASN A 233 12.42 13.86 -0.76
CA ASN A 233 13.25 12.65 -0.58
C ASN A 233 13.36 12.18 0.89
N LYS A 234 13.25 13.10 1.85
CA LYS A 234 13.16 12.79 3.28
C LYS A 234 11.74 13.08 3.75
N CYS A 235 10.91 12.08 3.82
CA CYS A 235 9.52 12.20 4.27
C CYS A 235 9.07 10.98 5.08
N GLY A 236 7.97 11.15 5.81
CA GLY A 236 7.30 10.07 6.51
C GLY A 236 6.67 9.03 5.58
N ARG A 237 6.01 8.04 6.20
CA ARG A 237 5.22 7.04 5.47
C ARG A 237 3.82 6.98 6.06
N MET A 238 2.80 6.93 5.20
CA MET A 238 1.47 6.48 5.56
C MET A 238 1.50 4.97 5.79
N ALA A 239 0.47 4.44 6.45
CA ALA A 239 0.21 3.01 6.54
C ALA A 239 -1.14 2.66 5.93
N SER A 240 -1.17 1.62 5.09
CA SER A 240 -2.40 0.97 4.67
C SER A 240 -2.57 -0.32 5.44
N ILE A 241 -3.72 -0.48 6.08
CA ILE A 241 -3.97 -1.43 7.16
C ILE A 241 -5.24 -2.21 6.86
N ILE A 242 -5.20 -3.52 7.11
CA ILE A 242 -6.36 -4.40 6.99
C ILE A 242 -6.34 -5.50 8.06
N TYR A 243 -7.52 -5.81 8.61
CA TYR A 243 -7.69 -6.93 9.56
C TYR A 243 -9.14 -7.42 9.62
N ILE A 244 -9.34 -8.64 10.14
CA ILE A 244 -10.65 -9.24 10.45
C ILE A 244 -10.98 -8.89 11.90
N LYS A 245 -12.20 -8.36 12.12
CA LYS A 245 -12.73 -8.06 13.50
C LYS A 245 -12.81 -9.29 14.40
#